data_17b00d24e188e7e01e14e9f9d2896b6a
#
_entry.id   17b00d24e188e7e01e14e9f9d2896b6a
#
_cell.length_a   1.000
_cell.length_b   1.000
_cell.length_c   1.000
_cell.angle_alpha   90.00
_cell.angle_beta   90.00
_cell.angle_gamma   90.00
#
_symmetry.space_group_name_H-M   'P 1'
#
loop_
_entity.id
_entity.type
_entity.pdbx_description
1 polymer ?
#
loop_
_entity_poly.entity_id
_entity_poly.type
_entity_poly.pdbx_seq_one_letter_code
_entity_poly.pdbx_strand_id
1 'polypeptide(L)'
;MGLFSSSDIGVDLGTAYSLIYVRGKGIVLRQPSVVAVERGTGKMAALGEKAKEMLGRALEDQLVFRPLQEGVIANLDATERMLSAFFQEVVGSRIFFKPRAVIAEIGRAHV
;
A
#
# COMPACT_ATOMS: atom_id res chain seq x y z
N MET A 1 12.43 10.76 -9.71
CA MET A 1 11.35 9.87 -9.63
C MET A 1 11.17 8.92 -10.83
N GLY A 2 12.15 8.51 -11.51
CA GLY A 2 12.03 7.50 -12.56
C GLY A 2 10.97 7.80 -13.59
N LEU A 3 10.06 6.85 -13.78
CA LEU A 3 9.06 6.91 -14.84
C LEU A 3 7.90 7.84 -14.59
N PHE A 4 7.72 8.24 -13.34
CA PHE A 4 6.64 9.15 -12.98
C PHE A 4 7.21 10.44 -12.49
N SER A 5 6.69 11.52 -13.03
CA SER A 5 6.90 12.80 -12.40
C SER A 5 6.00 12.87 -11.17
N SER A 6 6.46 13.50 -10.12
CA SER A 6 5.67 13.66 -8.91
C SER A 6 4.42 14.49 -9.14
N SER A 7 4.35 15.22 -10.25
CA SER A 7 3.18 16.00 -10.61
C SER A 7 2.10 15.16 -11.29
N ASP A 8 2.43 13.95 -11.71
CA ASP A 8 1.48 13.08 -12.44
C ASP A 8 0.77 12.09 -11.53
N ILE A 9 1.41 11.65 -10.49
CA ILE A 9 0.86 10.65 -9.59
C ILE A 9 0.97 11.13 -8.15
N GLY A 10 -0.16 11.08 -7.46
CA GLY A 10 -0.22 11.31 -6.04
C GLY A 10 -0.59 10.04 -5.32
N VAL A 11 -0.02 9.86 -4.14
CA VAL A 11 -0.32 8.72 -3.28
C VAL A 11 -0.68 9.24 -1.90
N ASP A 12 -1.82 8.78 -1.39
CA ASP A 12 -2.23 9.08 -0.03
C ASP A 12 -2.31 7.78 0.74
N LEU A 13 -1.35 7.57 1.63
CA LEU A 13 -1.31 6.37 2.47
C LEU A 13 -1.96 6.68 3.81
N GLY A 14 -3.19 6.25 3.97
CA GLY A 14 -3.93 6.44 5.20
C GLY A 14 -4.01 5.17 6.03
N THR A 15 -4.40 5.32 7.30
CA THR A 15 -4.59 4.19 8.20
C THR A 15 -5.68 3.26 7.70
N ALA A 16 -6.80 3.81 7.27
CA ALA A 16 -7.95 3.03 6.81
C ALA A 16 -7.87 2.69 5.33
N TYR A 17 -7.55 3.68 4.51
CA TYR A 17 -7.55 3.53 3.06
C TYR A 17 -6.32 4.16 2.44
N SER A 18 -5.87 3.56 1.35
CA SER A 18 -4.82 4.12 0.49
C SER A 18 -5.44 4.54 -0.83
N LEU A 19 -5.01 5.68 -1.34
CA LEU A 19 -5.50 6.23 -2.59
C LEU A 19 -4.34 6.45 -3.54
N ILE A 20 -4.56 6.17 -4.82
CA ILE A 20 -3.64 6.56 -5.88
C ILE A 20 -4.41 7.47 -6.83
N TYR A 21 -3.83 8.59 -7.10
CA TYR A 21 -4.40 9.64 -7.92
C TYR A 21 -3.50 9.89 -9.11
N VAL A 22 -4.09 10.01 -10.30
CA VAL A 22 -3.36 10.30 -11.51
C VAL A 22 -3.89 11.60 -12.11
N ARG A 23 -2.99 12.52 -12.42
CA ARG A 23 -3.33 13.79 -13.01
C ARG A 23 -4.14 13.59 -14.29
N GLY A 24 -5.27 14.26 -14.36
CA GLY A 24 -6.16 14.16 -15.51
C GLY A 24 -7.13 13.00 -15.47
N LYS A 25 -6.92 12.05 -14.56
CA LYS A 25 -7.81 10.89 -14.41
C LYS A 25 -8.52 10.85 -13.06
N GLY A 26 -7.99 11.54 -12.07
CA GLY A 26 -8.55 11.51 -10.73
C GLY A 26 -8.07 10.32 -9.92
N ILE A 27 -8.89 9.87 -8.97
CA ILE A 27 -8.56 8.72 -8.13
C ILE A 27 -8.73 7.45 -8.97
N VAL A 28 -7.63 6.72 -9.16
CA VAL A 28 -7.62 5.50 -9.96
C VAL A 28 -7.55 4.25 -9.11
N LEU A 29 -7.22 4.39 -7.82
CA LEU A 29 -7.24 3.27 -6.89
C LEU A 29 -7.64 3.78 -5.51
N ARG A 30 -8.55 3.06 -4.88
CA ARG A 30 -8.95 3.29 -3.49
C ARG A 30 -9.11 1.92 -2.86
N GLN A 31 -8.19 1.58 -1.98
CA GLN A 31 -8.17 0.27 -1.36
C GLN A 31 -7.94 0.40 0.15
N PRO A 32 -8.54 -0.46 0.95
CA PRO A 32 -8.22 -0.49 2.38
C PRO A 32 -6.74 -0.75 2.60
N SER A 33 -6.16 -0.06 3.57
CA SER A 33 -4.76 -0.24 3.95
C SER A 33 -4.67 -1.42 4.92
N VAL A 34 -4.87 -2.62 4.39
CA VAL A 34 -4.88 -3.86 5.17
C VAL A 34 -4.09 -4.91 4.40
N VAL A 35 -3.29 -5.68 5.11
CA VAL A 35 -2.54 -6.79 4.54
C VAL A 35 -2.78 -8.05 5.36
N ALA A 36 -2.69 -9.20 4.70
CA ALA A 36 -2.69 -10.50 5.32
C ALA A 36 -1.42 -11.24 4.89
N VAL A 37 -0.67 -11.74 5.85
CA VAL A 37 0.58 -12.46 5.55
C VAL A 37 0.51 -13.85 6.19
N GLU A 38 1.19 -14.80 5.57
CA GLU A 38 1.36 -16.13 6.13
C GLU A 38 2.34 -16.06 7.31
N ARG A 39 1.96 -16.66 8.43
CA ARG A 39 2.78 -16.57 9.64
C ARG A 39 4.17 -17.18 9.47
N GLY A 40 4.25 -18.33 8.83
CA GLY A 40 5.52 -19.03 8.72
C GLY A 40 6.50 -18.43 7.74
N THR A 41 6.01 -17.91 6.63
CA THR A 41 6.84 -17.44 5.52
C THR A 41 6.88 -15.92 5.39
N GLY A 42 5.91 -15.22 5.95
CA GLY A 42 5.75 -13.79 5.75
C GLY A 42 5.24 -13.41 4.37
N LYS A 43 4.84 -14.39 3.57
CA LYS A 43 4.31 -14.15 2.24
C LYS A 43 2.99 -13.39 2.30
N MET A 44 2.81 -12.45 1.37
CA MET A 44 1.56 -11.72 1.24
C MET A 44 0.47 -12.67 0.74
N ALA A 45 -0.54 -12.90 1.58
CA ALA A 45 -1.67 -13.78 1.23
C ALA A 45 -2.83 -12.99 0.63
N ALA A 46 -3.05 -11.77 1.11
CA ALA A 46 -4.10 -10.90 0.61
C ALA A 46 -3.79 -9.46 0.98
N LEU A 47 -4.42 -8.53 0.27
CA LEU A 47 -4.30 -7.11 0.58
C LEU A 47 -5.55 -6.37 0.14
N GLY A 48 -5.74 -5.16 0.64
CA GLY A 48 -6.88 -4.33 0.27
C GLY A 48 -8.20 -4.91 0.75
N GLU A 49 -9.20 -4.90 -0.11
CA GLU A 49 -10.54 -5.36 0.23
C GLU A 49 -10.55 -6.80 0.73
N LYS A 50 -9.80 -7.68 0.08
CA LYS A 50 -9.75 -9.08 0.48
C LYS A 50 -9.19 -9.24 1.90
N ALA A 51 -8.13 -8.50 2.21
CA ALA A 51 -7.55 -8.54 3.54
C ALA A 51 -8.49 -7.92 4.57
N LYS A 52 -9.19 -6.86 4.20
CA LYS A 52 -10.15 -6.22 5.10
C LYS A 52 -11.25 -7.19 5.54
N GLU A 53 -11.72 -8.01 4.62
CA GLU A 53 -12.74 -9.01 4.94
C GLU A 53 -12.26 -10.03 5.98
N MET A 54 -10.95 -10.18 6.11
CA MET A 54 -10.33 -11.10 7.06
C MET A 54 -10.03 -10.48 8.42
N LEU A 55 -10.16 -9.16 8.54
CA LEU A 55 -9.91 -8.47 9.82
C LEU A 55 -10.87 -8.97 10.88
N GLY A 56 -10.34 -9.21 12.06
CA GLY A 56 -11.14 -9.66 13.19
C GLY A 56 -11.44 -11.14 13.20
N ARG A 57 -11.05 -11.88 12.17
CA ARG A 57 -11.22 -13.32 12.14
C ARG A 57 -9.99 -14.00 12.76
N ALA A 58 -10.25 -15.07 13.51
CA ALA A 58 -9.17 -15.87 14.08
C ALA A 58 -8.67 -16.83 13.01
N LEU A 59 -7.56 -16.49 12.37
CA LEU A 59 -6.94 -17.32 11.34
C LEU A 59 -5.66 -17.93 11.90
N GLU A 60 -5.53 -19.25 11.80
CA GLU A 60 -4.40 -19.96 12.41
C GLU A 60 -3.08 -19.67 11.71
N ASP A 61 -3.09 -19.62 10.39
CA ASP A 61 -1.89 -19.53 9.58
C ASP A 61 -1.66 -18.15 8.95
N GLN A 62 -2.52 -17.18 9.23
CA GLN A 62 -2.41 -15.85 8.65
C GLN A 62 -2.51 -14.78 9.70
N LEU A 63 -1.76 -13.71 9.50
CA LEU A 63 -1.80 -12.51 10.33
C LEU A 63 -2.35 -11.38 9.48
N VAL A 64 -3.45 -10.77 9.94
CA VAL A 64 -4.12 -9.68 9.22
C VAL A 64 -3.98 -8.41 10.03
N PHE A 65 -3.46 -7.36 9.41
CA PHE A 65 -3.21 -6.11 10.14
C PHE A 65 -3.17 -4.90 9.21
N ARG A 66 -3.18 -3.73 9.83
CA ARG A 66 -3.02 -2.46 9.14
C ARG A 66 -1.58 -1.99 9.27
N PRO A 67 -0.85 -1.84 8.17
CA PRO A 67 0.56 -1.43 8.25
C PRO A 67 0.77 0.03 8.64
N LEU A 68 -0.27 0.87 8.55
CA LEU A 68 -0.19 2.25 9.01
C LEU A 68 -1.13 2.45 10.20
N GLN A 69 -0.61 3.15 11.22
CA GLN A 69 -1.34 3.43 12.45
C GLN A 69 -1.35 4.95 12.65
N GLU A 70 -2.53 5.54 12.70
CA GLU A 70 -2.68 6.99 12.93
C GLU A 70 -1.86 7.83 11.95
N GLY A 71 -1.84 7.40 10.67
CA GLY A 71 -1.10 8.12 9.65
C GLY A 71 0.41 7.90 9.67
N VAL A 72 0.90 7.02 10.54
CA VAL A 72 2.32 6.71 10.66
C VAL A 72 2.58 5.28 10.19
N ILE A 73 3.68 5.08 9.49
CA ILE A 73 4.07 3.75 9.04
C ILE A 73 4.52 2.92 10.23
N ALA A 74 3.71 1.94 10.63
CA ALA A 74 4.01 1.05 11.74
C ALA A 74 4.82 -0.17 11.28
N ASN A 75 4.65 -0.59 10.04
CA ASN A 75 5.37 -1.72 9.45
C ASN A 75 5.84 -1.33 8.06
N LEU A 76 7.12 -1.01 7.95
CA LEU A 76 7.68 -0.50 6.69
C LEU A 76 7.65 -1.56 5.59
N ASP A 77 8.02 -2.78 5.91
CA ASP A 77 8.08 -3.86 4.92
C ASP A 77 6.69 -4.16 4.35
N ALA A 78 5.69 -4.26 5.20
CA ALA A 78 4.31 -4.51 4.76
C ALA A 78 3.77 -3.34 3.94
N THR A 79 4.07 -2.11 4.35
CA THR A 79 3.67 -0.91 3.61
C THR A 79 4.29 -0.90 2.22
N GLU A 80 5.57 -1.23 2.14
CA GLU A 80 6.29 -1.28 0.87
C GLU A 80 5.69 -2.30 -0.09
N ARG A 81 5.39 -3.50 0.41
CA ARG A 81 4.76 -4.56 -0.39
C ARG A 81 3.35 -4.17 -0.83
N MET A 82 2.58 -3.59 0.07
CA MET A 82 1.23 -3.13 -0.23
C MET A 82 1.26 -2.08 -1.33
N LEU A 83 2.11 -1.09 -1.18
CA LEU A 83 2.23 -0.01 -2.15
C LEU A 83 2.68 -0.54 -3.51
N SER A 84 3.62 -1.46 -3.52
CA SER A 84 4.10 -2.10 -4.75
C SER A 84 2.95 -2.79 -5.49
N ALA A 85 2.14 -3.55 -4.77
CA ALA A 85 1.01 -4.26 -5.37
C ALA A 85 -0.05 -3.30 -5.89
N PHE A 86 -0.34 -2.23 -5.15
CA PHE A 86 -1.31 -1.23 -5.59
C PHE A 86 -0.85 -0.51 -6.85
N PHE A 87 0.42 -0.16 -6.93
CA PHE A 87 0.96 0.47 -8.14
C PHE A 87 0.91 -0.48 -9.33
N GLN A 88 1.22 -1.75 -9.12
CA GLN A 88 1.13 -2.74 -10.19
C GLN A 88 -0.29 -2.85 -10.73
N GLU A 89 -1.28 -2.77 -9.86
CA GLU A 89 -2.68 -2.81 -10.26
C GLU A 89 -3.04 -1.63 -11.16
N VAL A 90 -2.49 -0.46 -10.87
CA VAL A 90 -2.79 0.77 -11.61
C VAL A 90 -2.04 0.86 -12.93
N VAL A 91 -0.74 0.56 -12.92
CA VAL A 91 0.14 0.84 -14.07
C VAL A 91 0.66 -0.42 -14.75
N GLY A 92 0.48 -1.57 -14.12
CA GLY A 92 0.97 -2.82 -14.65
C GLY A 92 2.47 -3.00 -14.43
N SER A 93 2.98 -4.15 -14.90
CA SER A 93 4.37 -4.53 -14.67
C SER A 93 5.36 -3.83 -15.60
N ARG A 94 4.87 -3.11 -16.61
CA ARG A 94 5.74 -2.43 -17.57
C ARG A 94 6.37 -1.16 -17.07
N ILE A 95 5.86 -0.62 -15.97
CA ILE A 95 6.33 0.64 -15.42
C ILE A 95 7.07 0.37 -14.12
N PHE A 96 8.31 0.85 -14.07
CA PHE A 96 9.17 0.69 -12.91
C PHE A 96 8.96 1.84 -11.93
N PHE A 97 8.92 1.53 -10.64
CA PHE A 97 8.96 2.55 -9.60
C PHE A 97 9.66 1.97 -8.37
N LYS A 98 10.04 2.85 -7.46
CA LYS A 98 10.73 2.45 -6.24
C LYS A 98 9.84 2.72 -5.03
N PRO A 99 9.17 1.69 -4.49
CA PRO A 99 8.25 1.89 -3.36
C PRO A 99 8.90 2.55 -2.15
N ARG A 100 10.15 2.19 -1.85
CA ARG A 100 10.87 2.73 -0.72
C ARG A 100 11.09 4.23 -0.87
N ALA A 101 11.40 4.70 -2.08
CA ALA A 101 11.58 6.11 -2.35
C ALA A 101 10.28 6.89 -2.19
N VAL A 102 9.17 6.32 -2.67
CA VAL A 102 7.85 6.94 -2.53
C VAL A 102 7.48 7.07 -1.06
N ILE A 103 7.70 6.01 -0.29
CA ILE A 103 7.42 6.00 1.15
C ILE A 103 8.27 7.06 1.87
N ALA A 104 9.52 7.22 1.48
CA ALA A 104 10.41 8.22 2.07
C ALA A 104 9.89 9.64 1.82
N GLU A 105 9.39 9.92 0.62
CA GLU A 105 8.80 11.21 0.30
C GLU A 105 7.54 11.48 1.13
N ILE A 106 6.69 10.48 1.28
CA ILE A 106 5.47 10.59 2.10
C ILE A 106 5.85 10.87 3.55
N GLY A 107 6.83 10.17 4.07
CA GLY A 107 7.31 10.37 5.44
C GLY A 107 7.84 11.77 5.66
N ARG A 108 8.55 12.33 4.69
CA ARG A 108 9.05 13.69 4.76
C ARG A 108 7.94 14.73 4.83
N ALA A 109 6.86 14.48 4.10
CA ALA A 109 5.73 15.39 4.07
C ALA A 109 4.97 15.43 5.39
N HIS A 110 5.11 14.41 6.22
CA HIS A 110 4.40 14.30 7.49
C HIS A 110 5.24 14.70 8.71
N VAL A 111 6.48 15.10 8.49
CA VAL A 111 7.38 15.51 9.59
C VAL A 111 7.17 16.95 10.03
#